data_75c4c4d91376b2012ff0db6c52666935
#
_entry.id   75c4c4d91376b2012ff0db6c52666935
#
_cell.length_a   1.000
_cell.length_b   1.000
_cell.length_c   1.000
_cell.angle_alpha   90.00
_cell.angle_beta   90.00
_cell.angle_gamma   90.00
#
_symmetry.space_group_name_H-M   'P 1'
#
loop_
_entity.id
_entity.type
_entity.pdbx_description
1 polymer ?
#
loop_
_entity_poly.entity_id
_entity_poly.type
_entity_poly.pdbx_seq_one_letter_code
_entity_poly.pdbx_strand_id
1 'polypeptide(L)'
;MCIRDSLSLVRIILSKIHNDLANCIRFLSIDAVQKANSGHPGMPMGMADVATVLFRYFLKFNPQNPNWINRDRFVLSAGHGSMLLYSLLYLTGYKSISLNSIKKFRQLNSICAGHPEYHPKTGIETTTGPLGQGIANAVGFAIAEEVLKKKLGKNLINHKTYVLAGDGCLMEGISHEAMSLAGHLKLKNLVMLFDNNNISIDGPTSLAVSDNFKKRFESYGWDYILVDGHNENQIYRALKRVQNAKKPTVISCKTKIGYGSPNKSGKSSSHGSPLGLDEIKLVRKVLKWKYKPCLLYTSDAADE
;
A
#
# COMPACT_ATOMS: atom_id res chain seq x y z
N MET A 1 -33.10 23.72 -7.00
CA MET A 1 -31.79 23.01 -6.82
C MET A 1 -31.81 21.78 -7.73
N CYS A 2 -31.04 21.82 -8.81
CA CYS A 2 -31.10 20.81 -9.87
C CYS A 2 -30.40 19.50 -9.42
N ILE A 3 -30.91 18.35 -9.85
CA ILE A 3 -30.29 17.02 -9.55
C ILE A 3 -28.80 16.99 -9.94
N ARG A 4 -28.40 17.75 -10.97
CA ARG A 4 -27.01 17.95 -11.38
C ARG A 4 -26.15 18.61 -10.29
N ASP A 5 -26.70 19.57 -9.54
CA ASP A 5 -25.97 20.31 -8.50
C ASP A 5 -25.77 19.43 -7.27
N SER A 6 -26.75 18.57 -6.93
CA SER A 6 -26.63 17.62 -5.81
C SER A 6 -25.61 16.52 -6.11
N LEU A 7 -25.54 16.02 -7.34
CA LEU A 7 -24.53 15.03 -7.75
C LEU A 7 -23.11 15.64 -7.78
N SER A 8 -22.97 16.90 -8.16
CA SER A 8 -21.68 17.61 -8.11
C SER A 8 -21.22 17.83 -6.68
N LEU A 9 -22.11 18.21 -5.77
CA LEU A 9 -21.83 18.41 -4.35
C LEU A 9 -21.41 17.09 -3.65
N VAL A 10 -22.15 16.01 -3.93
CA VAL A 10 -21.80 14.66 -3.40
C VAL A 10 -20.42 14.23 -3.91
N ARG A 11 -20.10 14.48 -5.19
CA ARG A 11 -18.80 14.15 -5.77
C ARG A 11 -17.65 14.94 -5.13
N ILE A 12 -17.87 16.23 -4.85
CA ILE A 12 -16.91 17.10 -4.16
C ILE A 12 -16.68 16.61 -2.73
N ILE A 13 -17.73 16.25 -2.00
CA ILE A 13 -17.64 15.73 -0.61
C ILE A 13 -16.88 14.40 -0.58
N LEU A 14 -17.19 13.47 -1.49
CA LEU A 14 -16.53 12.16 -1.56
C LEU A 14 -15.04 12.31 -1.90
N SER A 15 -14.70 13.18 -2.84
CA SER A 15 -13.31 13.48 -3.20
C SER A 15 -12.53 14.13 -2.05
N LYS A 16 -13.17 15.02 -1.28
CA LYS A 16 -12.56 15.63 -0.10
C LYS A 16 -12.24 14.57 0.96
N ILE A 17 -13.19 13.67 1.24
CA ILE A 17 -12.98 12.57 2.21
C ILE A 17 -11.82 11.66 1.73
N HIS A 18 -11.74 11.34 0.45
CA HIS A 18 -10.63 10.56 -0.10
C HIS A 18 -9.28 11.25 0.16
N ASN A 19 -9.17 12.52 -0.19
CA ASN A 19 -7.95 13.29 0.01
C ASN A 19 -7.54 13.38 1.48
N ASP A 20 -8.50 13.57 2.39
CA ASP A 20 -8.24 13.62 3.83
C ASP A 20 -7.71 12.28 4.34
N LEU A 21 -8.30 11.15 3.93
CA LEU A 21 -7.84 9.81 4.29
C LEU A 21 -6.44 9.50 3.74
N ALA A 22 -6.20 9.78 2.46
CA ALA A 22 -4.89 9.58 1.84
C ALA A 22 -3.82 10.46 2.51
N ASN A 23 -4.17 11.69 2.86
CA ASN A 23 -3.25 12.59 3.57
C ASN A 23 -3.02 12.14 5.02
N CYS A 24 -4.00 11.57 5.72
CA CYS A 24 -3.77 10.92 7.02
C CYS A 24 -2.66 9.85 6.92
N ILE A 25 -2.73 8.98 5.91
CA ILE A 25 -1.72 7.95 5.69
C ILE A 25 -0.35 8.58 5.44
N ARG A 26 -0.28 9.61 4.58
CA ARG A 26 0.96 10.33 4.28
C ARG A 26 1.59 10.92 5.53
N PHE A 27 0.80 11.66 6.33
CA PHE A 27 1.31 12.36 7.50
C PHE A 27 1.65 11.42 8.66
N LEU A 28 0.87 10.37 8.91
CA LEU A 28 1.27 9.33 9.86
C LEU A 28 2.62 8.70 9.47
N SER A 29 2.82 8.47 8.18
CA SER A 29 4.05 7.84 7.69
C SER A 29 5.26 8.76 7.81
N ILE A 30 5.17 10.00 7.32
CA ILE A 30 6.32 10.92 7.36
C ILE A 30 6.65 11.37 8.77
N ASP A 31 5.63 11.58 9.62
CA ASP A 31 5.83 11.99 11.02
C ASP A 31 6.49 10.84 11.82
N ALA A 32 6.07 9.57 11.62
CA ALA A 32 6.68 8.43 12.28
C ALA A 32 8.15 8.20 11.82
N VAL A 33 8.39 8.27 10.52
CA VAL A 33 9.75 8.16 9.95
C VAL A 33 10.65 9.28 10.44
N GLN A 34 10.15 10.51 10.49
CA GLN A 34 10.91 11.66 10.98
C GLN A 34 11.23 11.52 12.47
N LYS A 35 10.25 11.09 13.30
CA LYS A 35 10.46 10.85 14.73
C LYS A 35 11.48 9.76 14.99
N ALA A 36 11.41 8.66 14.23
CA ALA A 36 12.38 7.57 14.34
C ALA A 36 13.76 7.92 13.77
N ASN A 37 13.88 9.05 13.07
CA ASN A 37 15.04 9.45 12.28
C ASN A 37 15.54 8.32 11.36
N SER A 38 14.65 7.45 10.93
CA SER A 38 14.93 6.26 10.10
C SER A 38 13.65 5.73 9.46
N GLY A 39 13.73 5.28 8.21
CA GLY A 39 12.61 4.62 7.53
C GLY A 39 12.40 5.12 6.11
N HIS A 40 11.32 4.65 5.48
CA HIS A 40 11.07 4.83 4.05
C HIS A 40 9.73 5.55 3.84
N PRO A 41 9.72 6.88 3.73
CA PRO A 41 8.48 7.65 3.60
C PRO A 41 7.93 7.69 2.17
N GLY A 42 8.77 7.49 1.15
CA GLY A 42 8.46 7.79 -0.23
C GLY A 42 7.32 6.95 -0.82
N MET A 43 7.39 5.63 -0.68
CA MET A 43 6.35 4.71 -1.15
C MET A 43 5.01 4.91 -0.41
N PRO A 44 4.97 5.01 0.93
CA PRO A 44 3.74 5.35 1.64
C PRO A 44 3.07 6.62 1.15
N MET A 45 3.84 7.66 0.83
CA MET A 45 3.30 8.90 0.26
C MET A 45 2.74 8.72 -1.15
N GLY A 46 3.43 7.95 -1.99
CA GLY A 46 3.02 7.68 -3.37
C GLY A 46 1.78 6.80 -3.47
N MET A 47 1.72 5.74 -2.67
CA MET A 47 0.65 4.73 -2.73
C MET A 47 -0.55 5.02 -1.84
N ALA A 48 -0.57 6.16 -1.12
CA ALA A 48 -1.66 6.50 -0.20
C ALA A 48 -3.04 6.52 -0.87
N ASP A 49 -3.16 7.06 -2.09
CA ASP A 49 -4.44 7.12 -2.82
C ASP A 49 -4.92 5.71 -3.20
N VAL A 50 -4.03 4.87 -3.72
CA VAL A 50 -4.34 3.49 -4.11
C VAL A 50 -4.79 2.67 -2.90
N ALA A 51 -4.05 2.76 -1.79
CA ALA A 51 -4.36 2.06 -0.56
C ALA A 51 -5.69 2.55 0.05
N THR A 52 -5.97 3.85 0.01
CA THR A 52 -7.24 4.43 0.46
C THR A 52 -8.42 3.85 -0.30
N VAL A 53 -8.36 3.80 -1.65
CA VAL A 53 -9.44 3.23 -2.45
C VAL A 53 -9.64 1.74 -2.17
N LEU A 54 -8.53 0.98 -2.06
CA LEU A 54 -8.61 -0.45 -1.75
C LEU A 54 -9.30 -0.70 -0.41
N PHE A 55 -8.81 -0.09 0.67
CA PHE A 55 -9.30 -0.35 2.03
C PHE A 55 -10.70 0.21 2.26
N ARG A 56 -11.06 1.31 1.61
CA ARG A 56 -12.38 1.94 1.77
C ARG A 56 -13.50 1.20 1.04
N TYR A 57 -13.23 0.63 -0.14
CA TYR A 57 -14.29 0.17 -1.03
C TYR A 57 -14.24 -1.31 -1.39
N PHE A 58 -13.10 -1.98 -1.27
CA PHE A 58 -12.94 -3.31 -1.84
C PHE A 58 -12.43 -4.37 -0.87
N LEU A 59 -11.50 -4.05 0.02
CA LEU A 59 -10.90 -5.01 0.93
C LEU A 59 -11.91 -5.49 1.97
N LYS A 60 -12.15 -6.78 2.03
CA LYS A 60 -12.99 -7.42 3.05
C LYS A 60 -12.14 -7.74 4.28
N PHE A 61 -12.37 -7.06 5.37
CA PHE A 61 -11.67 -7.29 6.63
C PHE A 61 -12.59 -7.06 7.84
N ASN A 62 -12.19 -7.58 8.98
CA ASN A 62 -12.85 -7.30 10.25
C ASN A 62 -11.79 -7.06 11.33
N PRO A 63 -11.57 -5.82 11.77
CA PRO A 63 -10.55 -5.49 12.77
C PRO A 63 -10.88 -6.06 14.16
N GLN A 64 -12.15 -6.40 14.43
CA GLN A 64 -12.57 -7.08 15.68
C GLN A 64 -12.30 -8.60 15.61
N ASN A 65 -12.20 -9.18 14.42
CA ASN A 65 -11.85 -10.58 14.18
C ASN A 65 -10.76 -10.69 13.10
N PRO A 66 -9.50 -10.31 13.42
CA PRO A 66 -8.40 -10.33 12.45
C PRO A 66 -8.10 -11.71 11.87
N ASN A 67 -8.53 -12.77 12.55
CA ASN A 67 -8.33 -14.16 12.12
C ASN A 67 -9.51 -14.74 11.33
N TRP A 68 -10.51 -13.90 10.96
CA TRP A 68 -11.62 -14.37 10.13
C TRP A 68 -11.11 -15.05 8.87
N ILE A 69 -11.50 -16.32 8.68
CA ILE A 69 -10.93 -17.19 7.64
C ILE A 69 -11.15 -16.64 6.22
N ASN A 70 -12.32 -16.05 5.95
CA ASN A 70 -12.68 -15.54 4.62
C ASN A 70 -12.42 -14.03 4.45
N ARG A 71 -11.57 -13.41 5.30
CA ARG A 71 -11.09 -12.06 5.07
C ARG A 71 -10.18 -12.03 3.84
N ASP A 72 -10.15 -10.92 3.13
CA ASP A 72 -9.13 -10.71 2.11
C ASP A 72 -7.75 -10.60 2.78
N ARG A 73 -6.70 -10.98 2.04
CA ARG A 73 -5.30 -10.86 2.47
C ARG A 73 -4.70 -9.62 1.83
N PHE A 74 -4.08 -8.78 2.63
CA PHE A 74 -3.27 -7.67 2.14
C PHE A 74 -1.81 -7.89 2.50
N VAL A 75 -0.97 -8.05 1.48
CA VAL A 75 0.47 -8.30 1.64
C VAL A 75 1.24 -7.08 1.15
N LEU A 76 2.04 -6.49 2.02
CA LEU A 76 2.97 -5.43 1.65
C LEU A 76 4.31 -6.06 1.28
N SER A 77 4.51 -6.40 -0.02
CA SER A 77 5.77 -6.95 -0.51
C SER A 77 6.91 -5.92 -0.49
N ALA A 78 6.59 -4.66 -0.75
CA ALA A 78 7.51 -3.53 -0.53
C ALA A 78 7.59 -3.21 0.97
N GLY A 79 8.08 -4.17 1.78
CA GLY A 79 8.03 -4.15 3.24
C GLY A 79 8.76 -2.98 3.88
N HIS A 80 9.74 -2.37 3.19
CA HIS A 80 10.41 -1.16 3.63
C HIS A 80 9.44 0.01 3.86
N GLY A 81 8.34 0.09 3.09
CA GLY A 81 7.28 1.09 3.28
C GLY A 81 6.27 0.71 4.37
N SER A 82 6.69 0.02 5.42
CA SER A 82 5.87 -0.55 6.49
C SER A 82 4.89 0.45 7.12
N MET A 83 5.23 1.73 7.17
CA MET A 83 4.33 2.76 7.70
C MET A 83 3.04 2.92 6.91
N LEU A 84 3.01 2.56 5.61
CA LEU A 84 1.74 2.48 4.87
C LEU A 84 0.79 1.48 5.55
N LEU A 85 1.28 0.27 5.81
CA LEU A 85 0.48 -0.79 6.44
C LEU A 85 0.06 -0.42 7.86
N TYR A 86 0.97 0.09 8.68
CA TYR A 86 0.64 0.48 10.06
C TYR A 86 -0.37 1.62 10.12
N SER A 87 -0.26 2.60 9.22
CA SER A 87 -1.25 3.68 9.10
C SER A 87 -2.63 3.15 8.72
N LEU A 88 -2.70 2.22 7.77
CA LEU A 88 -3.95 1.57 7.35
C LEU A 88 -4.58 0.76 8.49
N LEU A 89 -3.80 -0.06 9.19
CA LEU A 89 -4.28 -0.88 10.30
C LEU A 89 -4.80 0.00 11.46
N TYR A 90 -4.08 1.09 11.79
CA TYR A 90 -4.53 2.06 12.78
C TYR A 90 -5.85 2.73 12.36
N LEU A 91 -5.92 3.27 11.15
CA LEU A 91 -7.10 4.01 10.66
C LEU A 91 -8.32 3.11 10.48
N THR A 92 -8.13 1.81 10.24
CA THR A 92 -9.21 0.84 10.10
C THR A 92 -9.61 0.16 11.41
N GLY A 93 -8.98 0.52 12.54
CA GLY A 93 -9.43 0.14 13.88
C GLY A 93 -8.90 -1.20 14.39
N TYR A 94 -7.77 -1.69 13.89
CA TYR A 94 -7.07 -2.83 14.48
C TYR A 94 -6.49 -2.44 15.83
N LYS A 95 -7.01 -3.02 16.90
CA LYS A 95 -6.65 -2.64 18.30
C LYS A 95 -5.17 -2.81 18.64
N SER A 96 -4.47 -3.72 17.97
CA SER A 96 -3.05 -3.99 18.18
C SER A 96 -2.13 -2.89 17.65
N ILE A 97 -2.59 -2.06 16.72
CA ILE A 97 -1.82 -0.94 16.16
C ILE A 97 -2.47 0.36 16.65
N SER A 98 -1.93 0.90 17.73
CA SER A 98 -2.36 2.17 18.31
C SER A 98 -1.48 3.33 17.85
N LEU A 99 -1.91 4.56 18.11
CA LEU A 99 -1.07 5.73 17.88
C LEU A 99 0.24 5.65 18.70
N ASN A 100 0.19 5.10 19.91
CA ASN A 100 1.40 4.85 20.71
C ASN A 100 2.33 3.82 20.08
N SER A 101 1.79 2.80 19.40
CA SER A 101 2.61 1.86 18.62
C SER A 101 3.31 2.57 17.46
N ILE A 102 2.60 3.44 16.74
CA ILE A 102 3.15 4.26 15.65
C ILE A 102 4.24 5.22 16.17
N LYS A 103 4.02 5.86 17.34
CA LYS A 103 5.03 6.70 18.00
C LYS A 103 6.33 5.97 18.31
N LYS A 104 6.27 4.64 18.48
CA LYS A 104 7.42 3.76 18.72
C LYS A 104 7.92 3.07 17.44
N PHE A 105 7.60 3.59 16.27
CA PHE A 105 8.08 3.04 15.00
C PHE A 105 9.59 2.83 15.02
N ARG A 106 10.06 1.65 14.61
CA ARG A 106 11.47 1.23 14.59
C ARG A 106 12.18 1.21 15.95
N GLN A 107 11.46 1.30 17.05
CA GLN A 107 12.05 1.12 18.37
C GLN A 107 12.09 -0.37 18.74
N LEU A 108 13.06 -0.76 19.57
CA LEU A 108 13.19 -2.13 20.05
C LEU A 108 11.88 -2.61 20.71
N ASN A 109 11.45 -3.82 20.38
CA ASN A 109 10.21 -4.44 20.85
C ASN A 109 8.92 -3.72 20.42
N SER A 110 9.00 -2.83 19.45
CA SER A 110 7.79 -2.21 18.89
C SER A 110 7.12 -3.14 17.87
N ILE A 111 5.79 -3.26 17.96
CA ILE A 111 4.98 -3.94 16.94
C ILE A 111 5.04 -3.24 15.57
N CYS A 112 5.37 -1.93 15.57
CA CYS A 112 5.63 -1.14 14.36
C CYS A 112 7.12 -1.20 14.01
N ALA A 113 7.61 -2.39 13.69
CA ALA A 113 8.99 -2.64 13.25
C ALA A 113 9.32 -1.95 11.92
N GLY A 114 10.60 -1.87 11.57
CA GLY A 114 11.05 -1.25 10.31
C GLY A 114 10.50 -1.92 9.05
N HIS A 115 10.21 -3.21 9.13
CA HIS A 115 9.53 -4.02 8.14
C HIS A 115 8.38 -4.78 8.82
N PRO A 116 7.27 -5.10 8.14
CA PRO A 116 6.17 -5.82 8.76
C PRO A 116 6.62 -7.20 9.26
N GLU A 117 6.29 -7.50 10.51
CA GLU A 117 6.50 -8.80 11.11
C GLU A 117 5.15 -9.44 11.40
N TYR A 118 4.97 -10.70 10.97
CA TYR A 118 3.76 -11.43 11.25
C TYR A 118 3.53 -11.57 12.75
N HIS A 119 2.35 -11.17 13.17
CA HIS A 119 1.90 -11.42 14.54
C HIS A 119 0.38 -11.70 14.51
N PRO A 120 -0.10 -12.76 15.16
CA PRO A 120 -1.53 -13.06 15.24
C PRO A 120 -2.32 -11.85 15.77
N LYS A 121 -3.52 -11.65 15.22
CA LYS A 121 -4.45 -10.58 15.62
C LYS A 121 -4.05 -9.15 15.25
N THR A 122 -3.00 -8.94 14.46
CA THR A 122 -2.55 -7.60 14.07
C THR A 122 -3.09 -7.14 12.72
N GLY A 123 -3.52 -8.05 11.86
CA GLY A 123 -3.82 -7.79 10.46
C GLY A 123 -2.60 -7.79 9.54
N ILE A 124 -1.40 -8.06 10.08
CA ILE A 124 -0.17 -8.28 9.30
C ILE A 124 -0.15 -9.74 8.86
N GLU A 125 -0.34 -9.99 7.57
CA GLU A 125 -0.55 -11.35 7.04
C GLU A 125 0.75 -12.17 6.95
N THR A 126 1.90 -11.54 6.78
CA THR A 126 3.20 -12.19 6.65
C THR A 126 4.33 -11.22 6.94
N THR A 127 5.46 -11.76 7.38
CA THR A 127 6.71 -11.01 7.52
C THR A 127 7.27 -10.73 6.14
N THR A 128 7.61 -9.45 5.88
CA THR A 128 8.26 -9.00 4.65
C THR A 128 9.44 -8.10 4.98
N GLY A 129 10.23 -7.78 3.96
CA GLY A 129 11.48 -7.00 4.12
C GLY A 129 12.38 -7.31 2.95
N PRO A 130 12.90 -8.54 2.82
CA PRO A 130 13.57 -8.98 1.60
C PRO A 130 12.61 -8.86 0.41
N LEU A 131 13.03 -8.12 -0.63
CA LEU A 131 12.21 -7.84 -1.79
C LEU A 131 11.80 -9.14 -2.51
N GLY A 132 10.62 -9.16 -3.13
CA GLY A 132 10.07 -10.33 -3.82
C GLY A 132 9.39 -11.37 -2.93
N GLN A 133 9.79 -11.53 -1.66
CA GLN A 133 9.22 -12.53 -0.76
C GLN A 133 7.71 -12.35 -0.55
N GLY A 134 7.24 -11.12 -0.41
CA GLY A 134 5.82 -10.84 -0.25
C GLY A 134 4.99 -11.25 -1.47
N ILE A 135 5.52 -11.11 -2.70
CA ILE A 135 4.87 -11.59 -3.92
C ILE A 135 4.72 -13.11 -3.86
N ALA A 136 5.79 -13.83 -3.52
CA ALA A 136 5.77 -15.29 -3.43
C ALA A 136 4.77 -15.76 -2.35
N ASN A 137 4.75 -15.12 -1.17
CA ASN A 137 3.78 -15.40 -0.12
C ASN A 137 2.34 -15.15 -0.58
N ALA A 138 2.09 -14.06 -1.32
CA ALA A 138 0.77 -13.77 -1.86
C ALA A 138 0.28 -14.82 -2.87
N VAL A 139 1.19 -15.37 -3.68
CA VAL A 139 0.89 -16.50 -4.56
C VAL A 139 0.52 -17.73 -3.72
N GLY A 140 1.27 -18.02 -2.66
CA GLY A 140 0.96 -19.10 -1.71
C GLY A 140 -0.42 -18.93 -1.07
N PHE A 141 -0.79 -17.73 -0.63
CA PHE A 141 -2.13 -17.44 -0.10
C PHE A 141 -3.24 -17.64 -1.14
N ALA A 142 -3.01 -17.25 -2.38
CA ALA A 142 -3.98 -17.46 -3.45
C ALA A 142 -4.14 -18.95 -3.82
N ILE A 143 -3.07 -19.74 -3.76
CA ILE A 143 -3.14 -21.20 -3.91
C ILE A 143 -3.93 -21.81 -2.74
N ALA A 144 -3.65 -21.38 -1.51
CA ALA A 144 -4.36 -21.85 -0.32
C ALA A 144 -5.87 -21.54 -0.39
N GLU A 145 -6.25 -20.34 -0.90
CA GLU A 145 -7.65 -19.98 -1.13
C GLU A 145 -8.32 -20.96 -2.09
N GLU A 146 -7.72 -21.26 -3.25
CA GLU A 146 -8.27 -22.20 -4.21
C GLU A 146 -8.41 -23.62 -3.64
N VAL A 147 -7.45 -24.10 -2.84
CA VAL A 147 -7.51 -25.40 -2.15
C VAL A 147 -8.62 -25.42 -1.11
N LEU A 148 -8.71 -24.40 -0.26
CA LEU A 148 -9.73 -24.30 0.77
C LEU A 148 -11.13 -24.17 0.16
N LYS A 149 -11.28 -23.38 -0.90
CA LYS A 149 -12.54 -23.23 -1.64
C LYS A 149 -13.02 -24.55 -2.23
N LYS A 150 -12.13 -25.39 -2.77
CA LYS A 150 -12.47 -26.72 -3.25
C LYS A 150 -12.90 -27.66 -2.11
N LYS A 151 -12.28 -27.56 -0.94
CA LYS A 151 -12.58 -28.42 0.22
C LYS A 151 -13.84 -27.98 0.98
N LEU A 152 -14.03 -26.67 1.19
CA LEU A 152 -15.06 -26.12 2.08
C LEU A 152 -16.23 -25.45 1.33
N GLY A 153 -16.10 -25.27 0.03
CA GLY A 153 -17.10 -24.64 -0.83
C GLY A 153 -16.94 -23.12 -0.94
N LYS A 154 -17.35 -22.59 -2.10
CA LYS A 154 -17.25 -21.18 -2.46
C LYS A 154 -18.05 -20.22 -1.56
N ASN A 155 -19.05 -20.73 -0.87
CA ASN A 155 -19.86 -19.92 0.04
C ASN A 155 -19.11 -19.59 1.34
N LEU A 156 -18.18 -20.46 1.75
CA LEU A 156 -17.36 -20.27 2.95
C LEU A 156 -16.02 -19.59 2.62
N ILE A 157 -15.43 -19.91 1.47
CA ILE A 157 -14.10 -19.41 1.06
C ILE A 157 -14.21 -18.77 -0.33
N ASN A 158 -14.01 -17.46 -0.34
CA ASN A 158 -13.99 -16.67 -1.57
C ASN A 158 -13.31 -15.30 -1.31
N HIS A 159 -12.16 -15.34 -0.67
CA HIS A 159 -11.38 -14.13 -0.41
C HIS A 159 -10.39 -13.85 -1.52
N LYS A 160 -9.97 -12.60 -1.62
CA LYS A 160 -8.90 -12.18 -2.52
C LYS A 160 -7.60 -12.01 -1.75
N THR A 161 -6.50 -12.12 -2.49
CA THR A 161 -5.18 -11.72 -2.02
C THR A 161 -4.74 -10.50 -2.82
N TYR A 162 -4.53 -9.40 -2.12
CA TYR A 162 -3.96 -8.17 -2.68
C TYR A 162 -2.50 -8.06 -2.23
N VAL A 163 -1.59 -7.86 -3.17
CA VAL A 163 -0.18 -7.65 -2.88
C VAL A 163 0.28 -6.31 -3.43
N LEU A 164 0.90 -5.48 -2.58
CA LEU A 164 1.52 -4.23 -3.01
C LEU A 164 3.02 -4.45 -3.18
N ALA A 165 3.52 -4.20 -4.38
CA ALA A 165 4.91 -4.40 -4.77
C ALA A 165 5.46 -3.15 -5.46
N GLY A 166 6.72 -2.84 -5.23
CA GLY A 166 7.45 -1.80 -5.95
C GLY A 166 8.32 -2.36 -7.07
N ASP A 167 8.99 -1.46 -7.79
CA ASP A 167 9.91 -1.81 -8.88
C ASP A 167 10.95 -2.85 -8.44
N GLY A 168 11.62 -2.63 -7.32
CA GLY A 168 12.63 -3.56 -6.80
C GLY A 168 12.08 -4.95 -6.50
N CYS A 169 10.83 -5.07 -6.02
CA CYS A 169 10.20 -6.37 -5.84
C CYS A 169 10.07 -7.16 -7.14
N LEU A 170 9.80 -6.48 -8.25
CA LEU A 170 9.63 -7.10 -9.56
C LEU A 170 10.95 -7.49 -10.24
N MET A 171 12.08 -7.02 -9.71
CA MET A 171 13.42 -7.35 -10.22
C MET A 171 13.96 -8.66 -9.60
N GLU A 172 13.41 -9.08 -8.46
CA GLU A 172 13.86 -10.29 -7.77
C GLU A 172 13.52 -11.59 -8.51
N GLY A 173 14.44 -12.56 -8.53
CA GLY A 173 14.26 -13.85 -9.21
C GLY A 173 13.03 -14.61 -8.74
N ILE A 174 12.80 -14.66 -7.40
CA ILE A 174 11.63 -15.31 -6.80
C ILE A 174 10.31 -14.73 -7.31
N SER A 175 10.27 -13.44 -7.63
CA SER A 175 9.08 -12.79 -8.18
C SER A 175 8.74 -13.30 -9.56
N HIS A 176 9.74 -13.51 -10.42
CA HIS A 176 9.54 -14.06 -11.76
C HIS A 176 8.96 -15.47 -11.70
N GLU A 177 9.51 -16.33 -10.85
CA GLU A 177 9.03 -17.71 -10.67
C GLU A 177 7.60 -17.73 -10.11
N ALA A 178 7.35 -16.97 -9.04
CA ALA A 178 6.05 -16.91 -8.39
C ALA A 178 4.95 -16.35 -9.33
N MET A 179 5.24 -15.27 -10.06
CA MET A 179 4.30 -14.68 -11.00
C MET A 179 4.00 -15.62 -12.19
N SER A 180 5.01 -16.32 -12.71
CA SER A 180 4.84 -17.33 -13.76
C SER A 180 3.91 -18.46 -13.27
N LEU A 181 4.17 -19.00 -12.08
CA LEU A 181 3.32 -20.03 -11.46
C LEU A 181 1.87 -19.54 -11.25
N ALA A 182 1.69 -18.31 -10.76
CA ALA A 182 0.35 -17.75 -10.54
C ALA A 182 -0.47 -17.64 -11.83
N GLY A 183 0.18 -17.22 -12.93
CA GLY A 183 -0.46 -17.17 -14.25
C GLY A 183 -0.80 -18.56 -14.79
N HIS A 184 0.13 -19.52 -14.68
CA HIS A 184 -0.09 -20.91 -15.06
C HIS A 184 -1.32 -21.51 -14.33
N LEU A 185 -1.40 -21.30 -13.04
CA LEU A 185 -2.52 -21.76 -12.20
C LEU A 185 -3.80 -20.91 -12.35
N LYS A 186 -3.75 -19.80 -13.10
CA LYS A 186 -4.87 -18.87 -13.32
C LYS A 186 -5.49 -18.39 -12.00
N LEU A 187 -4.67 -17.99 -11.03
CA LEU A 187 -5.10 -17.57 -9.70
C LEU A 187 -5.89 -16.25 -9.75
N LYS A 188 -7.14 -16.31 -10.13
CA LYS A 188 -8.02 -15.16 -10.43
C LYS A 188 -8.31 -14.25 -9.24
N ASN A 189 -8.14 -14.75 -8.02
CA ASN A 189 -8.33 -13.98 -6.78
C ASN A 189 -7.04 -13.29 -6.30
N LEU A 190 -5.93 -13.40 -7.06
CA LEU A 190 -4.69 -12.68 -6.81
C LEU A 190 -4.67 -11.37 -7.59
N VAL A 191 -4.50 -10.27 -6.88
CA VAL A 191 -4.42 -8.91 -7.45
C VAL A 191 -3.14 -8.25 -6.95
N MET A 192 -2.29 -7.83 -7.88
CA MET A 192 -1.08 -7.06 -7.57
C MET A 192 -1.33 -5.57 -7.81
N LEU A 193 -1.00 -4.76 -6.82
CA LEU A 193 -0.91 -3.30 -6.93
C LEU A 193 0.57 -2.96 -7.10
N PHE A 194 0.96 -2.62 -8.30
CA PHE A 194 2.35 -2.30 -8.62
C PHE A 194 2.58 -0.79 -8.51
N ASP A 195 3.42 -0.38 -7.56
CA ASP A 195 3.92 0.99 -7.41
C ASP A 195 4.94 1.29 -8.50
N ASN A 196 4.46 1.74 -9.64
CA ASN A 196 5.24 2.05 -10.82
C ASN A 196 5.68 3.53 -10.78
N ASN A 197 6.67 3.82 -9.95
CA ASN A 197 7.19 5.17 -9.74
C ASN A 197 8.55 5.42 -10.44
N ASN A 198 9.15 4.38 -11.03
CA ASN A 198 10.43 4.41 -11.74
C ASN A 198 11.64 4.83 -10.90
N ILE A 199 11.57 4.71 -9.57
CA ILE A 199 12.65 5.10 -8.65
C ILE A 199 13.00 3.92 -7.74
N SER A 200 14.29 3.63 -7.64
CA SER A 200 14.90 2.76 -6.64
C SER A 200 15.68 3.58 -5.60
N ILE A 201 16.37 2.89 -4.67
CA ILE A 201 17.13 3.55 -3.61
C ILE A 201 18.27 4.42 -4.18
N ASP A 202 18.91 3.96 -5.25
CA ASP A 202 20.10 4.62 -5.83
C ASP A 202 19.77 5.53 -7.03
N GLY A 203 18.50 5.60 -7.44
CA GLY A 203 18.10 6.45 -8.57
C GLY A 203 17.00 5.86 -9.44
N PRO A 204 16.94 6.25 -10.72
CA PRO A 204 15.92 5.74 -11.63
C PRO A 204 16.11 4.25 -11.91
N THR A 205 15.00 3.51 -12.03
CA THR A 205 15.01 2.07 -12.31
C THR A 205 15.68 1.71 -13.63
N SER A 206 15.74 2.66 -14.58
CA SER A 206 16.44 2.49 -15.86
C SER A 206 17.94 2.20 -15.74
N LEU A 207 18.55 2.40 -14.57
CA LEU A 207 19.93 1.98 -14.29
C LEU A 207 20.08 0.46 -14.22
N ALA A 208 19.01 -0.27 -13.88
CA ALA A 208 19.06 -1.70 -13.60
C ALA A 208 18.07 -2.53 -14.45
N VAL A 209 17.01 -1.94 -14.99
CA VAL A 209 15.97 -2.68 -15.73
C VAL A 209 15.44 -1.87 -16.91
N SER A 210 15.25 -2.57 -18.04
CA SER A 210 14.65 -2.04 -19.28
C SER A 210 13.40 -2.81 -19.72
N ASP A 211 12.82 -3.61 -18.83
CA ASP A 211 11.70 -4.49 -19.13
C ASP A 211 10.43 -3.72 -19.52
N ASN A 212 9.69 -4.29 -20.45
CA ASN A 212 8.33 -3.90 -20.68
C ASN A 212 7.41 -4.69 -19.73
N PHE A 213 7.05 -4.11 -18.61
CA PHE A 213 6.22 -4.77 -17.59
C PHE A 213 4.91 -5.32 -18.16
N LYS A 214 4.23 -4.59 -19.05
CA LYS A 214 2.99 -5.07 -19.66
C LYS A 214 3.22 -6.37 -20.41
N LYS A 215 4.20 -6.42 -21.32
CA LYS A 215 4.53 -7.62 -22.08
C LYS A 215 4.96 -8.76 -21.16
N ARG A 216 5.73 -8.47 -20.10
CA ARG A 216 6.18 -9.46 -19.13
C ARG A 216 4.98 -10.11 -18.41
N PHE A 217 4.05 -9.32 -17.86
CA PHE A 217 2.86 -9.85 -17.20
C PHE A 217 1.94 -10.60 -18.16
N GLU A 218 1.74 -10.09 -19.37
CA GLU A 218 0.95 -10.76 -20.41
C GLU A 218 1.55 -12.12 -20.79
N SER A 219 2.90 -12.24 -20.88
CA SER A 219 3.59 -13.50 -21.17
C SER A 219 3.45 -14.52 -20.02
N TYR A 220 3.31 -14.07 -18.78
CA TYR A 220 2.99 -14.92 -17.64
C TYR A 220 1.50 -15.32 -17.58
N GLY A 221 0.66 -14.81 -18.46
CA GLY A 221 -0.77 -15.12 -18.46
C GLY A 221 -1.58 -14.27 -17.48
N TRP A 222 -1.07 -13.11 -17.05
CA TRP A 222 -1.78 -12.14 -16.24
C TRP A 222 -2.56 -11.13 -17.09
N ASP A 223 -3.61 -10.56 -16.51
CA ASP A 223 -4.18 -9.32 -17.01
C ASP A 223 -3.40 -8.11 -16.49
N TYR A 224 -3.21 -7.09 -17.34
CA TYR A 224 -2.49 -5.87 -17.02
C TYR A 224 -3.41 -4.65 -17.16
N ILE A 225 -3.50 -3.83 -16.12
CA ILE A 225 -4.28 -2.58 -16.10
C ILE A 225 -3.36 -1.44 -15.68
N LEU A 226 -3.26 -0.39 -16.50
CA LEU A 226 -2.50 0.81 -16.19
C LEU A 226 -3.45 1.89 -15.67
N VAL A 227 -3.09 2.54 -14.56
CA VAL A 227 -3.84 3.65 -13.98
C VAL A 227 -2.91 4.77 -13.51
N ASP A 228 -3.43 5.99 -13.47
CA ASP A 228 -2.85 7.06 -12.66
C ASP A 228 -3.12 6.74 -11.18
N GLY A 229 -2.04 6.47 -10.42
CA GLY A 229 -2.08 6.10 -9.01
C GLY A 229 -2.52 7.23 -8.06
N HIS A 230 -2.72 8.44 -8.59
CA HIS A 230 -3.26 9.60 -7.87
C HIS A 230 -4.68 9.97 -8.30
N ASN A 231 -5.29 9.17 -9.20
CA ASN A 231 -6.65 9.38 -9.67
C ASN A 231 -7.63 8.37 -9.05
N GLU A 232 -8.37 8.79 -8.02
CA GLU A 232 -9.35 7.94 -7.30
C GLU A 232 -10.27 7.16 -8.24
N ASN A 233 -10.80 7.83 -9.29
CA ASN A 233 -11.75 7.20 -10.19
C ASN A 233 -11.12 6.11 -11.08
N GLN A 234 -9.88 6.30 -11.54
CA GLN A 234 -9.17 5.28 -12.33
C GLN A 234 -8.85 4.07 -11.45
N ILE A 235 -8.35 4.31 -10.23
CA ILE A 235 -8.06 3.25 -9.25
C ILE A 235 -9.34 2.47 -8.92
N TYR A 236 -10.43 3.18 -8.60
CA TYR A 236 -11.72 2.55 -8.29
C TYR A 236 -12.23 1.66 -9.44
N ARG A 237 -12.20 2.17 -10.68
CA ARG A 237 -12.64 1.40 -11.86
C ARG A 237 -11.78 0.15 -12.07
N ALA A 238 -10.46 0.24 -11.90
CA ALA A 238 -9.57 -0.90 -12.01
C ALA A 238 -9.86 -1.94 -10.92
N LEU A 239 -9.99 -1.53 -9.66
CA LEU A 239 -10.32 -2.42 -8.55
C LEU A 239 -11.73 -3.03 -8.68
N LYS A 240 -12.69 -2.30 -9.24
CA LYS A 240 -14.01 -2.84 -9.57
C LYS A 240 -13.95 -3.90 -10.67
N ARG A 241 -13.14 -3.66 -11.71
CA ARG A 241 -12.95 -4.62 -12.81
C ARG A 241 -12.38 -5.95 -12.33
N VAL A 242 -11.38 -5.92 -11.44
CA VAL A 242 -10.72 -7.15 -10.95
C VAL A 242 -11.61 -7.98 -10.01
N GLN A 243 -12.76 -7.46 -9.55
CA GLN A 243 -13.70 -8.28 -8.76
C GLN A 243 -14.20 -9.48 -9.54
N ASN A 244 -14.29 -9.39 -10.88
CA ASN A 244 -14.76 -10.44 -11.78
C ASN A 244 -13.64 -10.98 -12.69
N ALA A 245 -12.37 -10.83 -12.30
CA ALA A 245 -11.23 -11.33 -13.06
C ALA A 245 -11.29 -12.84 -13.28
N LYS A 246 -10.73 -13.28 -14.40
CA LYS A 246 -10.60 -14.71 -14.74
C LYS A 246 -9.16 -15.23 -14.63
N LYS A 247 -8.23 -14.33 -14.42
CA LYS A 247 -6.78 -14.57 -14.29
C LYS A 247 -6.24 -13.68 -13.17
N PRO A 248 -5.03 -13.95 -12.66
CA PRO A 248 -4.36 -13.00 -11.80
C PRO A 248 -4.18 -11.66 -12.54
N THR A 249 -4.33 -10.57 -11.83
CA THR A 249 -4.31 -9.24 -12.45
C THR A 249 -3.31 -8.33 -11.75
N VAL A 250 -2.50 -7.63 -12.53
CA VAL A 250 -1.69 -6.51 -12.04
C VAL A 250 -2.34 -5.19 -12.41
N ILE A 251 -2.50 -4.33 -11.41
CA ILE A 251 -2.85 -2.91 -11.59
C ILE A 251 -1.55 -2.13 -11.42
N SER A 252 -0.99 -1.68 -12.53
CA SER A 252 0.21 -0.84 -12.56
C SER A 252 -0.21 0.60 -12.27
N CYS A 253 0.10 1.06 -11.07
CA CYS A 253 -0.25 2.38 -10.59
C CYS A 253 0.91 3.34 -10.88
N LYS A 254 0.77 4.24 -11.84
CA LYS A 254 1.73 5.33 -12.02
C LYS A 254 1.64 6.29 -10.86
N THR A 255 2.67 6.31 -10.03
CA THR A 255 2.75 7.15 -8.85
C THR A 255 3.98 8.06 -8.90
N LYS A 256 4.07 8.93 -7.92
CA LYS A 256 5.30 9.70 -7.61
C LYS A 256 5.75 9.34 -6.20
N ILE A 257 6.93 8.76 -6.09
CA ILE A 257 7.57 8.56 -4.78
C ILE A 257 7.68 9.90 -4.05
N GLY A 258 7.39 9.94 -2.75
CA GLY A 258 7.40 11.20 -1.98
C GLY A 258 6.34 12.20 -2.45
N TYR A 259 5.18 11.76 -2.92
CA TYR A 259 4.10 12.61 -3.43
C TYR A 259 3.72 13.72 -2.44
N GLY A 260 3.65 14.95 -2.93
CA GLY A 260 3.34 16.14 -2.13
C GLY A 260 4.57 16.84 -1.57
N SER A 261 5.78 16.26 -1.69
CA SER A 261 7.03 16.91 -1.31
C SER A 261 7.52 17.83 -2.43
N PRO A 262 7.66 19.14 -2.21
CA PRO A 262 8.08 20.06 -3.26
C PRO A 262 9.49 19.78 -3.81
N ASN A 263 10.42 19.41 -2.93
CA ASN A 263 11.84 19.28 -3.29
C ASN A 263 12.28 17.83 -3.51
N LYS A 264 11.56 16.83 -2.93
CA LYS A 264 11.98 15.44 -2.91
C LYS A 264 11.06 14.49 -3.68
N SER A 265 9.88 14.94 -4.15
CA SER A 265 8.96 14.14 -4.93
C SER A 265 9.59 13.67 -6.25
N GLY A 266 9.45 12.38 -6.57
CA GLY A 266 10.03 11.77 -7.76
C GLY A 266 11.54 11.54 -7.71
N LYS A 267 12.15 11.66 -6.53
CA LYS A 267 13.61 11.51 -6.35
C LYS A 267 13.93 10.39 -5.36
N SER A 268 15.07 9.73 -5.55
CA SER A 268 15.59 8.69 -4.63
C SER A 268 15.80 9.23 -3.21
N SER A 269 16.05 10.52 -3.03
CA SER A 269 16.19 11.17 -1.72
C SER A 269 14.94 11.10 -0.83
N SER A 270 13.77 10.72 -1.38
CA SER A 270 12.56 10.44 -0.60
C SER A 270 12.37 8.94 -0.33
N HIS A 271 13.21 8.07 -0.88
CA HIS A 271 13.01 6.62 -0.81
C HIS A 271 13.21 6.10 0.63
N GLY A 272 14.41 6.22 1.17
CA GLY A 272 14.86 5.50 2.37
C GLY A 272 15.39 6.37 3.51
N SER A 273 15.02 7.65 3.56
CA SER A 273 15.44 8.55 4.62
C SER A 273 14.34 9.54 5.01
N PRO A 274 14.38 10.08 6.25
CA PRO A 274 13.48 11.13 6.68
C PRO A 274 13.49 12.33 5.73
N LEU A 275 12.34 12.97 5.55
CA LEU A 275 12.25 14.15 4.67
C LEU A 275 12.96 15.37 5.27
N GLY A 276 13.09 15.44 6.59
CA GLY A 276 13.52 16.62 7.31
C GLY A 276 12.33 17.53 7.69
N LEU A 277 12.45 18.20 8.84
CA LEU A 277 11.36 19.00 9.42
C LEU A 277 10.88 20.12 8.48
N ASP A 278 11.79 20.79 7.80
CA ASP A 278 11.44 21.88 6.89
C ASP A 278 10.71 21.38 5.64
N GLU A 279 11.13 20.25 5.08
CA GLU A 279 10.42 19.64 3.96
C GLU A 279 9.01 19.19 4.39
N ILE A 280 8.85 18.63 5.59
CA ILE A 280 7.53 18.23 6.13
C ILE A 280 6.60 19.45 6.28
N LYS A 281 7.11 20.61 6.72
CA LYS A 281 6.33 21.87 6.76
C LYS A 281 5.83 22.25 5.35
N LEU A 282 6.69 22.11 4.34
CA LEU A 282 6.35 22.39 2.95
C LEU A 282 5.28 21.38 2.43
N VAL A 283 5.43 20.09 2.73
CA VAL A 283 4.43 19.06 2.39
C VAL A 283 3.08 19.41 2.98
N ARG A 284 3.02 19.82 4.27
CA ARG A 284 1.76 20.26 4.91
C ARG A 284 1.12 21.41 4.16
N LYS A 285 1.91 22.39 3.75
CA LYS A 285 1.43 23.55 2.98
C LYS A 285 0.88 23.13 1.60
N VAL A 286 1.62 22.31 0.85
CA VAL A 286 1.22 21.85 -0.49
C VAL A 286 -0.06 21.01 -0.46
N LEU A 287 -0.15 20.07 0.49
CA LEU A 287 -1.31 19.20 0.66
C LEU A 287 -2.44 19.86 1.46
N LYS A 288 -2.30 21.14 1.84
CA LYS A 288 -3.27 21.92 2.63
C LYS A 288 -3.71 21.21 3.90
N TRP A 289 -2.75 20.53 4.56
CA TRP A 289 -3.00 19.76 5.77
C TRP A 289 -2.94 20.65 7.00
N LYS A 290 -4.09 20.93 7.58
CA LYS A 290 -4.27 21.89 8.68
C LYS A 290 -4.08 21.33 10.09
N TYR A 291 -4.02 19.98 10.19
CA TYR A 291 -3.90 19.35 11.50
C TYR A 291 -2.45 19.35 11.98
N LYS A 292 -2.27 19.49 13.31
CA LYS A 292 -0.96 19.38 13.96
C LYS A 292 -0.35 17.99 13.74
N PRO A 293 0.98 17.82 13.87
CA PRO A 293 1.61 16.50 13.86
C PRO A 293 0.92 15.58 14.87
N CYS A 294 0.53 14.38 14.44
CA CYS A 294 -0.01 13.35 15.34
C CYS A 294 1.05 12.85 16.33
N LEU A 295 2.32 13.11 16.02
CA LEU A 295 3.49 12.68 16.77
C LEU A 295 4.22 13.93 17.23
N LEU A 296 4.43 14.06 18.54
CA LEU A 296 5.21 15.16 19.12
C LEU A 296 6.69 14.88 18.86
N TYR A 297 7.39 15.86 18.32
CA TYR A 297 8.84 15.86 18.25
C TYR A 297 9.43 16.40 19.57
N THR A 298 10.64 15.99 19.92
CA THR A 298 11.29 16.38 21.19
C THR A 298 11.45 17.89 21.37
N SER A 299 11.49 18.66 20.26
CA SER A 299 11.50 20.12 20.32
C SER A 299 10.19 20.76 20.73
N ASP A 300 9.05 20.05 20.59
CA ASP A 300 7.72 20.58 20.95
C ASP A 300 7.37 20.31 22.43
N ALA A 301 8.16 19.46 23.10
CA ALA A 301 7.96 19.14 24.52
C ALA A 301 8.58 20.16 25.48
N ALA A 302 9.31 21.14 24.96
CA ALA A 302 9.95 22.19 25.75
C ALA A 302 9.09 23.45 25.87
N ASP A 303 7.99 23.56 25.10
CA ASP A 303 7.11 24.73 25.04
C ASP A 303 5.74 24.51 25.71
N GLU A 304 5.54 23.38 26.40
CA GLU A 304 4.43 23.12 27.33
C GLU A 304 4.93 23.08 28.80
#